data_dd93cabe6808353f198123f5a9a2cfc6
#
_entry.id   dd93cabe6808353f198123f5a9a2cfc6
#
_cell.length_a   1.000
_cell.length_b   1.000
_cell.length_c   1.000
_cell.angle_alpha   90.00
_cell.angle_beta   90.00
_cell.angle_gamma   90.00
#
_symmetry.space_group_name_H-M   'P 1'
#
loop_
_entity.id
_entity.type
_entity.pdbx_description
1 polymer ?
#
loop_
_entity_poly.entity_id
_entity_poly.type
_entity_poly.pdbx_seq_one_letter_code
_entity_poly.pdbx_strand_id
1 'polypeptide(L)'
;MARRKPRPGNIQSIVESARPAELEGIENANPVQNRQSLQQKIESQTAAIQSEIAALEQEKATVEAETPVEIAKIQEEIGFQENIVSNIQNLATGNVGTIAGTEPALDIDQSNALSIVRGYLKMWGLDSLTGVVEGWIKGKVSEDAALMNLRQQPAYKTRFSGLALREKNNLPPIDEATYLALEDDYDAWARYYGVEGAFGTTREQREASFANLIGKNVNATTFKDYVDTVVTRVNRADPSIKQTLNTFYGITDTDLKNYYINPSENVKALQDKVTAAEIGAAGIAQALNVSRARAEDLARFGIDRERAIQGYERVAGALPEGQKLSDIYREEGIRYTQEMAEEEEFKGMESAARARRRLSGLAEASFGGSGGLTQGALGGRGTAGQI
;
A
#
# COMPACT_ATOMS: atom_id res chain seq x y z
N MET A 1 10.34 -25.53 25.32
CA MET A 1 11.76 -25.50 24.86
C MET A 1 11.86 -24.39 23.84
N ALA A 2 12.49 -23.28 24.19
CA ALA A 2 12.60 -22.11 23.34
C ALA A 2 13.68 -22.33 22.27
N ARG A 3 13.31 -22.43 21.00
CA ARG A 3 14.27 -22.39 19.88
C ARG A 3 14.87 -20.98 19.79
N ARG A 4 16.18 -20.89 19.98
CA ARG A 4 16.93 -19.66 19.72
C ARG A 4 16.86 -19.37 18.23
N LYS A 5 16.34 -18.19 17.85
CA LYS A 5 16.45 -17.65 16.48
C LYS A 5 17.94 -17.52 16.12
N PRO A 6 18.36 -17.96 14.93
CA PRO A 6 19.69 -17.61 14.44
C PRO A 6 19.77 -16.07 14.29
N ARG A 7 20.88 -15.51 14.76
CA ARG A 7 21.19 -14.09 14.51
C ARG A 7 21.56 -13.94 13.04
N PRO A 8 21.07 -12.90 12.32
CA PRO A 8 21.59 -12.58 11.00
C PRO A 8 23.11 -12.40 11.12
N GLY A 9 23.84 -13.09 10.25
CA GLY A 9 25.29 -12.99 10.19
C GLY A 9 25.69 -11.53 9.96
N ASN A 10 26.54 -11.03 10.81
CA ASN A 10 27.01 -9.66 10.76
C ASN A 10 27.84 -9.48 9.47
N ILE A 11 27.34 -8.72 8.49
CA ILE A 11 28.05 -8.38 7.25
C ILE A 11 29.43 -7.77 7.54
N GLN A 12 29.56 -7.07 8.67
CA GLN A 12 30.86 -6.61 9.18
C GLN A 12 31.87 -7.73 9.40
N SER A 13 31.45 -8.94 9.81
CA SER A 13 32.38 -10.04 10.01
C SER A 13 32.91 -10.63 8.70
N ILE A 14 32.13 -10.54 7.61
CA ILE A 14 32.53 -10.98 6.27
C ILE A 14 33.49 -9.94 5.64
N VAL A 15 33.21 -8.66 5.84
CA VAL A 15 34.05 -7.55 5.38
C VAL A 15 35.37 -7.50 6.19
N GLU A 16 35.32 -7.78 7.49
CA GLU A 16 36.55 -7.88 8.34
C GLU A 16 37.38 -9.12 8.04
N SER A 17 36.77 -10.23 7.60
CA SER A 17 37.56 -11.40 7.13
C SER A 17 38.18 -11.19 5.75
N ALA A 18 37.69 -10.21 4.97
CA ALA A 18 38.25 -9.79 3.69
C ALA A 18 39.29 -8.66 3.78
N ARG A 19 39.67 -8.22 5.01
CA ARG A 19 40.77 -7.26 5.16
C ARG A 19 42.10 -7.90 4.77
N PRO A 20 42.90 -7.26 3.90
CA PRO A 20 44.21 -7.77 3.48
C PRO A 20 45.30 -7.54 4.56
N ALA A 21 45.06 -7.97 5.80
CA ALA A 21 46.10 -7.89 6.88
C ALA A 21 47.22 -8.94 6.73
N GLU A 22 47.13 -9.80 5.69
CA GLU A 22 48.17 -10.83 5.43
C GLU A 22 49.01 -10.54 4.19
N LEU A 23 48.94 -9.35 3.60
CA LEU A 23 49.76 -9.01 2.42
C LEU A 23 51.15 -8.42 2.79
N GLU A 24 51.46 -8.19 4.05
CA GLU A 24 52.78 -7.67 4.47
C GLU A 24 53.96 -8.65 4.36
N GLY A 25 53.71 -9.88 3.88
CA GLY A 25 54.74 -10.91 3.78
C GLY A 25 55.24 -11.27 2.36
N ILE A 26 54.83 -10.54 1.29
CA ILE A 26 55.03 -11.01 -0.08
C ILE A 26 56.03 -10.15 -0.89
N GLU A 27 57.02 -9.57 -0.25
CA GLU A 27 58.02 -8.75 -0.97
C GLU A 27 59.11 -9.52 -1.72
N ASN A 28 59.18 -10.88 -1.64
CA ASN A 28 60.27 -11.63 -2.27
C ASN A 28 59.88 -12.97 -2.93
N ALA A 29 58.67 -13.16 -3.41
CA ALA A 29 58.23 -14.39 -4.09
C ALA A 29 58.18 -14.24 -5.59
N ASN A 30 58.67 -15.26 -6.31
CA ASN A 30 58.65 -15.42 -7.77
C ASN A 30 57.24 -15.13 -8.32
N PRO A 31 57.07 -14.26 -9.37
CA PRO A 31 55.77 -13.84 -9.89
C PRO A 31 54.84 -14.97 -10.31
N VAL A 32 55.39 -16.16 -10.65
CA VAL A 32 54.62 -17.35 -10.98
C VAL A 32 53.99 -18.01 -9.74
N GLN A 33 54.70 -18.08 -8.63
CA GLN A 33 54.21 -18.63 -7.38
C GLN A 33 53.17 -17.72 -6.73
N ASN A 34 53.30 -16.39 -6.90
CA ASN A 34 52.28 -15.42 -6.44
C ASN A 34 50.97 -15.56 -7.21
N ARG A 35 51.01 -15.78 -8.52
CA ARG A 35 49.81 -16.03 -9.32
C ARG A 35 49.09 -17.31 -8.90
N GLN A 36 49.83 -18.40 -8.66
CA GLN A 36 49.24 -19.67 -8.23
C GLN A 36 48.60 -19.58 -6.83
N SER A 37 49.22 -18.89 -5.91
CA SER A 37 48.68 -18.69 -4.55
C SER A 37 47.45 -17.78 -4.56
N LEU A 38 47.42 -16.75 -5.42
CA LEU A 38 46.27 -15.87 -5.61
C LEU A 38 45.12 -16.62 -6.25
N GLN A 39 45.40 -17.46 -7.23
CA GLN A 39 44.41 -18.28 -7.92
C GLN A 39 43.76 -19.30 -6.99
N GLN A 40 44.55 -19.96 -6.12
CA GLN A 40 44.03 -20.86 -5.08
C GLN A 40 43.18 -20.12 -4.02
N LYS A 41 43.54 -18.90 -3.65
CA LYS A 41 42.75 -18.08 -2.72
C LYS A 41 41.38 -17.67 -3.37
N ILE A 42 41.42 -17.26 -4.63
CA ILE A 42 40.21 -16.93 -5.39
C ILE A 42 39.29 -18.16 -5.51
N GLU A 43 39.84 -19.32 -5.87
CA GLU A 43 39.08 -20.57 -5.97
C GLU A 43 38.45 -20.98 -4.61
N SER A 44 39.20 -20.83 -3.52
CA SER A 44 38.70 -21.15 -2.18
C SER A 44 37.58 -20.18 -1.73
N GLN A 45 37.73 -18.89 -2.01
CA GLN A 45 36.70 -17.90 -1.70
C GLN A 45 35.44 -18.10 -2.56
N THR A 46 35.61 -18.37 -3.85
CA THR A 46 34.49 -18.69 -4.74
C THR A 46 33.73 -19.92 -4.29
N ALA A 47 34.45 -20.99 -3.89
CA ALA A 47 33.84 -22.20 -3.37
C ALA A 47 33.09 -21.96 -2.05
N ALA A 48 33.64 -21.13 -1.17
CA ALA A 48 32.97 -20.76 0.09
C ALA A 48 31.66 -20.01 -0.16
N ILE A 49 31.67 -19.00 -1.04
CA ILE A 49 30.46 -18.23 -1.40
C ILE A 49 29.44 -19.10 -2.12
N GLN A 50 29.85 -20.00 -3.01
CA GLN A 50 28.94 -20.95 -3.66
C GLN A 50 28.28 -21.90 -2.66
N SER A 51 29.01 -22.30 -1.59
CA SER A 51 28.46 -23.10 -0.50
C SER A 51 27.41 -22.30 0.29
N GLU A 52 27.61 -21.02 0.46
CA GLU A 52 26.69 -20.12 1.16
C GLU A 52 25.41 -19.87 0.34
N ILE A 53 25.56 -19.68 -0.97
CA ILE A 53 24.44 -19.61 -1.93
C ILE A 53 23.58 -20.89 -1.86
N ALA A 54 24.22 -22.06 -1.89
CA ALA A 54 23.51 -23.35 -1.81
C ALA A 54 22.78 -23.53 -0.46
N ALA A 55 23.34 -23.00 0.64
CA ALA A 55 22.68 -23.00 1.94
C ALA A 55 21.45 -22.08 1.97
N LEU A 56 21.58 -20.87 1.39
CA LEU A 56 20.45 -19.91 1.26
C LEU A 56 19.34 -20.43 0.36
N GLU A 57 19.67 -21.14 -0.73
CA GLU A 57 18.70 -21.80 -1.60
C GLU A 57 17.93 -22.92 -0.85
N GLN A 58 18.62 -23.65 0.02
CA GLN A 58 18.00 -24.65 0.89
C GLN A 58 17.10 -24.00 1.94
N GLU A 59 17.53 -22.90 2.54
CA GLU A 59 16.74 -22.11 3.49
C GLU A 59 15.50 -21.52 2.82
N LYS A 60 15.64 -20.98 1.63
CA LYS A 60 14.52 -20.52 0.78
C LYS A 60 13.49 -21.63 0.55
N ALA A 61 13.94 -22.84 0.20
CA ALA A 61 13.06 -23.99 -0.03
C ALA A 61 12.31 -24.44 1.24
N THR A 62 12.89 -24.22 2.43
CA THR A 62 12.25 -24.53 3.71
C THR A 62 11.31 -23.45 4.22
N VAL A 63 11.55 -22.20 3.81
CA VAL A 63 10.79 -20.99 4.21
C VAL A 63 9.58 -20.77 3.27
N GLU A 64 9.55 -21.40 2.11
CA GLU A 64 8.45 -21.28 1.11
C GLU A 64 7.04 -21.51 1.69
N ALA A 65 6.96 -22.07 2.90
CA ALA A 65 5.71 -22.33 3.63
C ALA A 65 5.32 -21.23 4.65
N GLU A 66 6.18 -20.28 5.00
CA GLU A 66 5.96 -19.43 6.17
C GLU A 66 5.77 -17.94 5.91
N THR A 67 6.56 -17.24 5.09
CA THR A 67 6.30 -15.83 4.79
C THR A 67 6.95 -15.34 3.48
N PRO A 68 6.19 -14.61 2.59
CA PRO A 68 6.74 -14.04 1.35
C PRO A 68 7.87 -13.02 1.56
N VAL A 69 7.95 -12.42 2.75
CA VAL A 69 8.95 -11.40 3.12
C VAL A 69 10.32 -12.05 3.35
N GLU A 70 10.37 -13.20 3.99
CA GLU A 70 11.62 -13.93 4.22
C GLU A 70 12.18 -14.48 2.91
N ILE A 71 11.31 -14.97 2.02
CA ILE A 71 11.70 -15.42 0.66
C ILE A 71 12.32 -14.26 -0.14
N ALA A 72 11.73 -13.07 -0.10
CA ALA A 72 12.27 -11.92 -0.81
C ALA A 72 13.67 -11.53 -0.30
N LYS A 73 13.89 -11.55 1.01
CA LYS A 73 15.21 -11.28 1.62
C LYS A 73 16.25 -12.33 1.21
N ILE A 74 15.90 -13.60 1.24
CA ILE A 74 16.81 -14.68 0.84
C ILE A 74 17.14 -14.60 -0.66
N GLN A 75 16.16 -14.25 -1.50
CA GLN A 75 16.42 -14.06 -2.94
C GLN A 75 17.36 -12.88 -3.23
N GLU A 76 17.26 -11.81 -2.47
CA GLU A 76 18.13 -10.64 -2.61
C GLU A 76 19.56 -10.95 -2.13
N GLU A 77 19.69 -11.71 -1.05
CA GLU A 77 20.98 -12.21 -0.54
C GLU A 77 21.66 -13.14 -1.55
N ILE A 78 20.92 -14.08 -2.14
CA ILE A 78 21.42 -14.96 -3.21
C ILE A 78 21.91 -14.12 -4.40
N GLY A 79 21.11 -13.16 -4.89
CA GLY A 79 21.50 -12.28 -5.99
C GLY A 79 22.74 -11.43 -5.70
N PHE A 80 22.94 -11.02 -4.45
CA PHE A 80 24.13 -10.31 -4.02
C PHE A 80 25.38 -11.22 -4.07
N GLN A 81 25.29 -12.44 -3.54
CA GLN A 81 26.36 -13.42 -3.53
C GLN A 81 26.76 -13.85 -4.95
N GLU A 82 25.78 -14.05 -5.85
CA GLU A 82 26.02 -14.36 -7.27
C GLU A 82 26.78 -13.23 -7.99
N ASN A 83 26.47 -11.96 -7.70
CA ASN A 83 27.19 -10.81 -8.24
C ASN A 83 28.64 -10.76 -7.73
N ILE A 84 28.88 -11.09 -6.46
CA ILE A 84 30.26 -11.20 -5.91
C ILE A 84 31.03 -12.30 -6.64
N VAL A 85 30.45 -13.48 -6.83
CA VAL A 85 31.07 -14.59 -7.57
C VAL A 85 31.41 -14.17 -9.00
N SER A 86 30.48 -13.52 -9.70
CA SER A 86 30.68 -13.03 -11.07
C SER A 86 31.84 -12.01 -11.14
N ASN A 87 31.92 -11.10 -10.18
CA ASN A 87 33.01 -10.12 -10.11
C ASN A 87 34.36 -10.78 -9.83
N ILE A 88 34.41 -11.75 -8.90
CA ILE A 88 35.62 -12.50 -8.58
C ILE A 88 36.09 -13.33 -9.81
N GLN A 89 35.16 -13.96 -10.55
CA GLN A 89 35.48 -14.73 -11.76
C GLN A 89 35.99 -13.83 -12.89
N ASN A 90 35.42 -12.64 -13.07
CA ASN A 90 35.90 -11.66 -14.06
C ASN A 90 37.31 -11.16 -13.74
N LEU A 91 37.64 -10.99 -12.44
CA LEU A 91 38.98 -10.67 -11.99
C LEU A 91 39.97 -11.83 -12.24
N ALA A 92 39.54 -13.08 -12.02
CA ALA A 92 40.37 -14.28 -12.22
C ALA A 92 40.69 -14.55 -13.71
N THR A 93 39.76 -14.23 -14.61
CA THR A 93 39.90 -14.44 -16.06
C THR A 93 40.65 -13.33 -16.79
N GLY A 94 41.04 -12.26 -16.08
CA GLY A 94 41.78 -11.15 -16.71
C GLY A 94 40.98 -10.35 -17.72
N ASN A 95 39.68 -10.53 -17.76
CA ASN A 95 38.78 -9.83 -18.71
C ASN A 95 38.46 -8.41 -18.19
N VAL A 96 39.51 -7.66 -17.89
CA VAL A 96 39.40 -6.21 -17.66
C VAL A 96 39.41 -5.58 -19.04
N GLY A 97 38.21 -5.15 -19.48
CA GLY A 97 38.07 -4.48 -20.79
C GLY A 97 39.09 -3.36 -20.94
N THR A 98 39.97 -3.49 -21.89
CA THR A 98 40.93 -2.47 -22.32
C THR A 98 40.13 -1.28 -22.88
N ILE A 99 39.93 -0.26 -22.04
CA ILE A 99 39.51 1.05 -22.54
C ILE A 99 40.78 1.76 -23.03
N ALA A 100 40.87 1.82 -24.37
CA ALA A 100 41.89 2.63 -25.03
C ALA A 100 41.57 4.12 -24.83
N GLY A 101 42.26 4.76 -23.94
CA GLY A 101 42.24 6.21 -23.68
C GLY A 101 43.37 6.57 -22.75
N THR A 102 44.21 7.51 -23.11
CA THR A 102 45.48 7.98 -22.53
C THR A 102 45.38 8.55 -21.10
N GLU A 103 44.84 7.77 -20.18
CA GLU A 103 44.89 8.04 -18.74
C GLU A 103 45.70 6.96 -18.07
N PRO A 104 46.48 7.23 -16.99
CA PRO A 104 47.27 6.20 -16.31
C PRO A 104 46.30 5.10 -15.86
N ALA A 105 46.59 3.87 -16.33
CA ALA A 105 45.85 2.67 -15.92
C ALA A 105 45.86 2.57 -14.41
N LEU A 106 44.72 2.22 -13.82
CA LEU A 106 44.62 1.94 -12.38
C LEU A 106 45.54 0.80 -12.04
N ASP A 107 46.26 0.93 -10.93
CA ASP A 107 46.99 -0.18 -10.29
C ASP A 107 45.97 -1.30 -9.94
N ILE A 108 46.48 -2.55 -9.81
CA ILE A 108 45.61 -3.72 -9.51
C ILE A 108 44.82 -3.48 -8.21
N ASP A 109 45.43 -2.89 -7.19
CA ASP A 109 44.77 -2.58 -5.93
C ASP A 109 43.70 -1.49 -6.08
N GLN A 110 43.97 -0.49 -6.89
CA GLN A 110 42.99 0.56 -7.23
C GLN A 110 41.82 0.04 -8.06
N SER A 111 42.09 -0.91 -8.97
CA SER A 111 41.06 -1.57 -9.77
C SER A 111 40.13 -2.43 -8.91
N ASN A 112 40.72 -3.17 -7.96
CA ASN A 112 39.97 -3.99 -7.00
C ASN A 112 39.11 -3.09 -6.08
N ALA A 113 39.73 -2.04 -5.52
CA ALA A 113 39.02 -1.08 -4.69
C ALA A 113 37.84 -0.43 -5.45
N LEU A 114 38.07 -0.04 -6.71
CA LEU A 114 37.03 0.55 -7.54
C LEU A 114 35.88 -0.44 -7.83
N SER A 115 36.19 -1.72 -8.04
CA SER A 115 35.17 -2.75 -8.27
C SER A 115 34.26 -2.93 -7.06
N ILE A 116 34.86 -3.00 -5.86
CA ILE A 116 34.13 -3.10 -4.59
C ILE A 116 33.25 -1.87 -4.38
N VAL A 117 33.81 -0.67 -4.56
CA VAL A 117 33.07 0.58 -4.36
C VAL A 117 31.94 0.74 -5.38
N ARG A 118 32.15 0.32 -6.62
CA ARG A 118 31.06 0.27 -7.62
C ARG A 118 29.90 -0.62 -7.18
N GLY A 119 30.21 -1.78 -6.58
CA GLY A 119 29.19 -2.64 -5.99
C GLY A 119 28.35 -1.92 -4.93
N TYR A 120 29.01 -1.25 -3.98
CA TYR A 120 28.32 -0.46 -2.95
C TYR A 120 27.52 0.70 -3.54
N LEU A 121 28.08 1.48 -4.46
CA LEU A 121 27.38 2.59 -5.09
C LEU A 121 26.14 2.12 -5.84
N LYS A 122 26.22 0.97 -6.53
CA LYS A 122 25.09 0.36 -7.20
C LYS A 122 24.02 -0.09 -6.22
N MET A 123 24.40 -0.77 -5.16
CA MET A 123 23.49 -1.20 -4.09
C MET A 123 22.77 0.01 -3.44
N TRP A 124 23.49 1.12 -3.30
CA TRP A 124 22.95 2.35 -2.75
C TRP A 124 22.15 3.19 -3.76
N GLY A 125 22.12 2.82 -5.04
CA GLY A 125 21.48 3.62 -6.11
C GLY A 125 22.27 4.89 -6.44
N LEU A 126 23.57 4.88 -6.23
CA LEU A 126 24.50 6.00 -6.43
C LEU A 126 25.46 5.76 -7.61
N ASP A 127 25.04 4.99 -8.60
CA ASP A 127 25.87 4.66 -9.79
C ASP A 127 26.46 5.91 -10.48
N SER A 128 25.75 7.03 -10.43
CA SER A 128 26.19 8.30 -10.99
C SER A 128 27.46 8.85 -10.35
N LEU A 129 27.80 8.42 -9.13
CA LEU A 129 29.01 8.86 -8.42
C LEU A 129 30.24 8.00 -8.72
N THR A 130 30.12 6.94 -9.50
CA THR A 130 31.22 6.02 -9.83
C THR A 130 32.44 6.76 -10.39
N GLY A 131 32.25 7.66 -11.35
CA GLY A 131 33.35 8.42 -11.95
C GLY A 131 34.04 9.39 -10.95
N VAL A 132 33.27 9.95 -10.02
CA VAL A 132 33.81 10.85 -8.97
C VAL A 132 34.70 10.04 -8.01
N VAL A 133 34.21 8.87 -7.58
CA VAL A 133 34.96 7.99 -6.66
C VAL A 133 36.20 7.41 -7.34
N GLU A 134 36.10 7.06 -8.63
CA GLU A 134 37.26 6.63 -9.42
C GLU A 134 38.37 7.71 -9.43
N GLY A 135 37.98 8.98 -9.58
CA GLY A 135 38.92 10.10 -9.48
C GLY A 135 39.61 10.19 -8.11
N TRP A 136 38.90 9.91 -7.02
CA TRP A 136 39.49 9.90 -5.67
C TRP A 136 40.45 8.72 -5.46
N ILE A 137 40.11 7.54 -5.99
CA ILE A 137 40.99 6.34 -5.93
C ILE A 137 42.27 6.61 -6.70
N LYS A 138 42.18 7.17 -7.94
CA LYS A 138 43.34 7.59 -8.74
C LYS A 138 44.19 8.63 -8.00
N GLY A 139 43.55 9.57 -7.33
CA GLY A 139 44.20 10.61 -6.54
C GLY A 139 44.73 10.15 -5.19
N LYS A 140 44.61 8.85 -4.87
CA LYS A 140 45.06 8.26 -3.58
C LYS A 140 44.47 8.98 -2.37
N VAL A 141 43.21 9.42 -2.46
CA VAL A 141 42.45 9.99 -1.36
C VAL A 141 42.25 8.89 -0.30
N SER A 142 42.43 9.20 0.96
CA SER A 142 42.24 8.23 2.04
C SER A 142 40.76 7.83 2.13
N GLU A 143 40.48 6.63 2.65
CA GLU A 143 39.12 6.09 2.78
C GLU A 143 38.20 7.04 3.55
N ASP A 144 38.65 7.55 4.71
CA ASP A 144 37.90 8.49 5.53
C ASP A 144 37.54 9.79 4.77
N ALA A 145 38.56 10.34 4.05
CA ALA A 145 38.31 11.56 3.24
C ALA A 145 37.38 11.29 2.05
N ALA A 146 37.51 10.11 1.42
CA ALA A 146 36.60 9.72 0.33
C ALA A 146 35.18 9.56 0.84
N LEU A 147 34.96 8.93 2.00
CA LEU A 147 33.64 8.79 2.63
C LEU A 147 33.06 10.14 3.02
N MET A 148 33.85 11.03 3.61
CA MET A 148 33.42 12.41 3.90
C MET A 148 33.00 13.15 2.63
N ASN A 149 33.79 13.04 1.57
CA ASN A 149 33.49 13.67 0.28
C ASN A 149 32.25 13.07 -0.36
N LEU A 150 32.04 11.75 -0.25
CA LEU A 150 30.85 11.06 -0.75
C LEU A 150 29.59 11.59 -0.06
N ARG A 151 29.60 11.71 1.26
CA ARG A 151 28.47 12.25 2.05
C ARG A 151 28.15 13.70 1.73
N GLN A 152 29.10 14.46 1.15
CA GLN A 152 28.87 15.83 0.70
C GLN A 152 28.21 15.91 -0.68
N GLN A 153 28.24 14.84 -1.48
CA GLN A 153 27.67 14.83 -2.82
C GLN A 153 26.15 15.04 -2.80
N PRO A 154 25.61 15.85 -3.71
CA PRO A 154 24.17 16.07 -3.79
C PRO A 154 23.35 14.77 -3.98
N ALA A 155 23.84 13.85 -4.83
CA ALA A 155 23.21 12.56 -5.06
C ALA A 155 23.10 11.74 -3.78
N TYR A 156 24.17 11.70 -2.96
CA TYR A 156 24.15 11.04 -1.66
C TYR A 156 23.14 11.68 -0.70
N LYS A 157 23.13 13.01 -0.59
CA LYS A 157 22.19 13.75 0.28
C LYS A 157 20.74 13.52 -0.12
N THR A 158 20.48 13.42 -1.41
CA THR A 158 19.14 13.10 -1.93
C THR A 158 18.76 11.67 -1.58
N ARG A 159 19.63 10.70 -1.85
CA ARG A 159 19.37 9.27 -1.60
C ARG A 159 19.17 8.97 -0.12
N PHE A 160 20.01 9.53 0.74
CA PHE A 160 19.96 9.34 2.18
C PHE A 160 19.34 10.54 2.92
N SER A 161 18.33 11.18 2.33
CA SER A 161 17.70 12.37 2.90
C SER A 161 17.09 12.16 4.29
N GLY A 162 16.72 10.93 4.63
CA GLY A 162 16.26 10.56 5.96
C GLY A 162 17.31 10.74 7.06
N LEU A 163 18.62 10.66 6.74
CA LEU A 163 19.69 10.92 7.70
C LEU A 163 19.69 12.39 8.13
N ALA A 164 19.54 13.31 7.17
CA ALA A 164 19.43 14.74 7.47
C ALA A 164 18.17 15.08 8.28
N LEU A 165 17.05 14.36 8.00
CA LEU A 165 15.83 14.51 8.79
C LEU A 165 16.01 13.99 10.22
N ARG A 166 16.76 12.90 10.43
CA ARG A 166 17.09 12.40 11.78
C ARG A 166 17.90 13.42 12.57
N GLU A 167 18.93 14.00 11.94
CA GLU A 167 19.73 15.08 12.55
C GLU A 167 18.85 16.27 12.95
N LYS A 168 18.01 16.75 12.04
CA LYS A 168 17.05 17.83 12.30
C LYS A 168 16.10 17.52 13.46
N ASN A 169 15.73 16.26 13.63
CA ASN A 169 14.85 15.80 14.70
C ASN A 169 15.59 15.40 15.98
N ASN A 170 16.88 15.69 16.09
CA ASN A 170 17.76 15.34 17.21
C ASN A 170 17.75 13.83 17.54
N LEU A 171 17.65 12.98 16.51
CA LEU A 171 17.68 11.54 16.64
C LEU A 171 19.13 11.02 16.49
N PRO A 172 19.48 9.89 17.13
CA PRO A 172 20.78 9.26 16.95
C PRO A 172 21.05 8.97 15.47
N PRO A 173 22.31 9.20 14.99
CA PRO A 173 22.67 8.84 13.64
C PRO A 173 22.59 7.31 13.46
N ILE A 174 22.32 6.88 12.25
CA ILE A 174 22.40 5.48 11.81
C ILE A 174 23.33 5.42 10.61
N ASP A 175 23.93 4.26 10.38
CA ASP A 175 24.74 4.01 9.19
C ASP A 175 23.90 3.72 7.96
N GLU A 176 24.53 3.73 6.80
CA GLU A 176 23.90 3.50 5.50
C GLU A 176 23.30 2.08 5.39
N ALA A 177 23.96 1.07 5.99
CA ALA A 177 23.47 -0.30 5.99
C ALA A 177 22.16 -0.43 6.79
N THR A 178 22.13 0.16 7.99
CA THR A 178 20.90 0.22 8.80
C THR A 178 19.78 0.99 8.08
N TYR A 179 20.14 2.06 7.37
CA TYR A 179 19.19 2.84 6.59
C TYR A 179 18.53 1.98 5.48
N LEU A 180 19.34 1.28 4.71
CA LEU A 180 18.86 0.40 3.63
C LEU A 180 18.04 -0.76 4.17
N ALA A 181 18.47 -1.39 5.27
CA ALA A 181 17.70 -2.46 5.90
C ALA A 181 16.31 -1.99 6.36
N LEU A 182 16.19 -0.75 6.83
CA LEU A 182 14.87 -0.18 7.17
C LEU A 182 14.01 0.06 5.92
N GLU A 183 14.60 0.55 4.83
CA GLU A 183 13.88 0.71 3.55
C GLU A 183 13.36 -0.62 3.02
N ASP A 184 14.22 -1.66 3.04
CA ASP A 184 13.89 -3.01 2.59
C ASP A 184 12.76 -3.60 3.45
N ASP A 185 12.84 -3.46 4.76
CA ASP A 185 11.79 -3.89 5.68
C ASP A 185 10.45 -3.17 5.40
N TYR A 186 10.47 -1.86 5.16
CA TYR A 186 9.25 -1.12 4.83
C TYR A 186 8.68 -1.56 3.48
N ASP A 187 9.52 -1.70 2.45
CA ASP A 187 9.08 -2.12 1.11
C ASP A 187 8.52 -3.56 1.15
N ALA A 188 9.18 -4.46 1.88
CA ALA A 188 8.71 -5.82 2.09
C ALA A 188 7.34 -5.88 2.78
N TRP A 189 7.15 -5.13 3.87
CA TRP A 189 5.86 -5.07 4.54
C TRP A 189 4.79 -4.37 3.70
N ALA A 190 5.14 -3.31 2.97
CA ALA A 190 4.22 -2.63 2.07
C ALA A 190 3.71 -3.58 0.98
N ARG A 191 4.60 -4.37 0.37
CA ARG A 191 4.23 -5.40 -0.61
C ARG A 191 3.40 -6.53 0.00
N TYR A 192 3.82 -7.04 1.16
CA TYR A 192 3.09 -8.11 1.84
C TYR A 192 1.63 -7.76 2.09
N TYR A 193 1.36 -6.52 2.46
CA TYR A 193 0.00 -6.04 2.70
C TYR A 193 -0.68 -5.46 1.45
N GLY A 194 0.02 -5.40 0.30
CA GLY A 194 -0.49 -4.84 -0.96
C GLY A 194 -0.78 -3.35 -0.87
N VAL A 195 0.09 -2.60 -0.21
CA VAL A 195 -0.07 -1.15 0.06
C VAL A 195 1.13 -0.32 -0.43
N GLU A 196 1.98 -0.89 -1.27
CA GLU A 196 3.14 -0.20 -1.85
C GLU A 196 2.76 1.09 -2.57
N GLY A 197 1.59 1.11 -3.20
CA GLY A 197 1.06 2.31 -3.87
C GLY A 197 0.84 3.52 -2.96
N ALA A 198 0.72 3.31 -1.63
CA ALA A 198 0.62 4.39 -0.66
C ALA A 198 1.93 5.18 -0.50
N PHE A 199 3.05 4.55 -0.81
CA PHE A 199 4.38 5.13 -0.66
C PHE A 199 4.97 5.64 -1.98
N GLY A 200 4.39 5.25 -3.10
CA GLY A 200 4.79 5.69 -4.44
C GLY A 200 4.75 4.56 -5.46
N THR A 201 4.55 4.93 -6.72
CA THR A 201 4.49 3.98 -7.84
C THR A 201 5.87 3.63 -8.40
N THR A 202 6.86 4.50 -8.18
CA THR A 202 8.26 4.25 -8.56
C THR A 202 9.13 3.99 -7.34
N ARG A 203 10.30 3.40 -7.56
CA ARG A 203 11.27 3.13 -6.50
C ARG A 203 11.69 4.43 -5.80
N GLU A 204 12.02 5.46 -6.57
CA GLU A 204 12.48 6.76 -6.07
C GLU A 204 11.42 7.45 -5.20
N GLN A 205 10.13 7.32 -5.57
CA GLN A 205 9.02 7.85 -4.78
C GLN A 205 8.88 7.12 -3.45
N ARG A 206 9.05 5.78 -3.46
CA ARG A 206 9.00 4.99 -2.22
C ARG A 206 10.18 5.31 -1.31
N GLU A 207 11.40 5.39 -1.86
CA GLU A 207 12.59 5.78 -1.12
C GLU A 207 12.41 7.15 -0.44
N ALA A 208 11.85 8.14 -1.14
CA ALA A 208 11.54 9.45 -0.58
C ALA A 208 10.48 9.37 0.55
N SER A 209 9.48 8.50 0.42
CA SER A 209 8.47 8.28 1.46
C SER A 209 9.09 7.59 2.69
N PHE A 210 9.93 6.58 2.48
CA PHE A 210 10.62 5.86 3.54
C PHE A 210 11.65 6.74 4.26
N ALA A 211 12.32 7.65 3.55
CA ALA A 211 13.21 8.63 4.16
C ALA A 211 12.50 9.46 5.26
N ASN A 212 11.23 9.82 5.05
CA ASN A 212 10.43 10.50 6.06
C ASN A 212 10.14 9.63 7.29
N LEU A 213 9.89 8.34 7.10
CA LEU A 213 9.66 7.39 8.20
C LEU A 213 10.94 7.20 9.01
N ILE A 214 12.07 7.00 8.34
CA ILE A 214 13.41 6.88 8.96
C ILE A 214 13.74 8.17 9.72
N GLY A 215 13.47 9.33 9.11
CA GLY A 215 13.65 10.63 9.74
C GLY A 215 12.82 10.85 11.00
N LYS A 216 11.70 10.15 11.14
CA LYS A 216 10.82 10.14 12.33
C LYS A 216 11.11 8.99 13.31
N ASN A 217 12.17 8.23 13.09
CA ASN A 217 12.55 7.06 13.89
C ASN A 217 11.48 5.96 13.95
N VAL A 218 10.72 5.77 12.89
CA VAL A 218 9.83 4.63 12.77
C VAL A 218 10.69 3.39 12.54
N ASN A 219 10.57 2.37 13.35
CA ASN A 219 11.26 1.10 13.12
C ASN A 219 10.37 0.13 12.32
N ALA A 220 10.94 -0.94 11.80
CA ALA A 220 10.24 -1.93 10.97
C ALA A 220 9.01 -2.52 11.67
N THR A 221 9.09 -2.82 12.97
CA THR A 221 7.98 -3.37 13.76
C THR A 221 6.85 -2.35 13.89
N THR A 222 7.17 -1.11 14.24
CA THR A 222 6.17 -0.03 14.35
C THR A 222 5.48 0.22 13.01
N PHE A 223 6.24 0.19 11.91
CA PHE A 223 5.69 0.33 10.56
C PHE A 223 4.74 -0.83 10.23
N LYS A 224 5.17 -2.07 10.46
CA LYS A 224 4.35 -3.26 10.28
C LYS A 224 3.04 -3.17 11.05
N ASP A 225 3.10 -2.85 12.36
CA ASP A 225 1.93 -2.78 13.23
C ASP A 225 0.95 -1.68 12.78
N TYR A 226 1.47 -0.56 12.29
CA TYR A 226 0.66 0.51 11.71
C TYR A 226 -0.07 0.03 10.44
N VAL A 227 0.66 -0.55 9.49
CA VAL A 227 0.09 -1.06 8.25
C VAL A 227 -0.93 -2.17 8.53
N ASP A 228 -0.60 -3.11 9.41
CA ASP A 228 -1.51 -4.20 9.83
C ASP A 228 -2.82 -3.65 10.42
N THR A 229 -2.71 -2.62 11.27
CA THR A 229 -3.89 -1.96 11.85
C THR A 229 -4.79 -1.36 10.78
N VAL A 230 -4.21 -0.66 9.80
CA VAL A 230 -4.97 -0.06 8.68
C VAL A 230 -5.64 -1.14 7.83
N VAL A 231 -4.87 -2.15 7.43
CA VAL A 231 -5.37 -3.26 6.61
C VAL A 231 -6.50 -4.01 7.31
N THR A 232 -6.32 -4.30 8.59
CA THR A 232 -7.36 -4.95 9.42
C THR A 232 -8.62 -4.10 9.50
N ARG A 233 -8.51 -2.78 9.68
CA ARG A 233 -9.66 -1.87 9.69
C ARG A 233 -10.42 -1.88 8.37
N VAL A 234 -9.71 -1.77 7.24
CA VAL A 234 -10.33 -1.80 5.91
C VAL A 234 -10.98 -3.16 5.63
N ASN A 235 -10.31 -4.26 6.00
CA ASN A 235 -10.85 -5.60 5.80
C ASN A 235 -12.12 -5.85 6.64
N ARG A 236 -12.20 -5.28 7.85
CA ARG A 236 -13.37 -5.38 8.74
C ARG A 236 -14.46 -4.36 8.44
N ALA A 237 -14.22 -3.40 7.56
CA ALA A 237 -15.26 -2.46 7.15
C ALA A 237 -16.44 -3.17 6.49
N ASP A 238 -17.62 -2.60 6.64
CA ASP A 238 -18.88 -3.16 6.13
C ASP A 238 -18.77 -3.47 4.62
N PRO A 239 -18.96 -4.74 4.22
CA PRO A 239 -18.81 -5.15 2.82
C PRO A 239 -19.78 -4.40 1.90
N SER A 240 -20.98 -4.05 2.37
CA SER A 240 -21.99 -3.34 1.57
C SER A 240 -21.55 -1.92 1.24
N ILE A 241 -20.89 -1.23 2.19
CA ILE A 241 -20.31 0.09 1.98
C ILE A 241 -19.14 0.02 1.00
N LYS A 242 -18.25 -0.97 1.14
CA LYS A 242 -17.13 -1.18 0.22
C LYS A 242 -17.60 -1.47 -1.19
N GLN A 243 -18.60 -2.32 -1.34
CA GLN A 243 -19.22 -2.62 -2.64
C GLN A 243 -19.85 -1.37 -3.26
N THR A 244 -20.53 -0.55 -2.46
CA THR A 244 -21.16 0.69 -2.93
C THR A 244 -20.10 1.73 -3.31
N LEU A 245 -19.01 1.86 -2.55
CA LEU A 245 -17.85 2.70 -2.89
C LEU A 245 -17.23 2.29 -4.24
N ASN A 246 -17.08 0.99 -4.45
CA ASN A 246 -16.58 0.49 -5.73
C ASN A 246 -17.55 0.77 -6.87
N THR A 247 -18.84 0.49 -6.67
CA THR A 247 -19.89 0.71 -7.69
C THR A 247 -20.05 2.18 -8.06
N PHE A 248 -20.03 3.09 -7.08
CA PHE A 248 -20.26 4.52 -7.30
C PHE A 248 -19.03 5.26 -7.81
N TYR A 249 -17.84 4.88 -7.33
CA TYR A 249 -16.61 5.67 -7.51
C TYR A 249 -15.43 4.87 -8.04
N GLY A 250 -15.54 3.56 -8.22
CA GLY A 250 -14.44 2.68 -8.58
C GLY A 250 -13.38 2.53 -7.48
N ILE A 251 -13.69 2.93 -6.24
CA ILE A 251 -12.74 2.86 -5.11
C ILE A 251 -12.67 1.42 -4.62
N THR A 252 -11.48 0.86 -4.65
CA THR A 252 -11.19 -0.51 -4.20
C THR A 252 -10.71 -0.54 -2.75
N ASP A 253 -10.64 -1.75 -2.16
CA ASP A 253 -10.04 -1.94 -0.83
C ASP A 253 -8.58 -1.48 -0.79
N THR A 254 -7.83 -1.67 -1.88
CA THR A 254 -6.45 -1.19 -2.02
C THR A 254 -6.36 0.33 -1.98
N ASP A 255 -7.27 1.02 -2.68
CA ASP A 255 -7.31 2.48 -2.67
C ASP A 255 -7.63 3.02 -1.27
N LEU A 256 -8.52 2.37 -0.54
CA LEU A 256 -8.83 2.71 0.85
C LEU A 256 -7.62 2.51 1.77
N LYS A 257 -6.92 1.39 1.66
CA LYS A 257 -5.70 1.12 2.43
C LYS A 257 -4.64 2.18 2.16
N ASN A 258 -4.34 2.44 0.88
CA ASN A 258 -3.37 3.45 0.45
C ASN A 258 -3.72 4.83 0.99
N TYR A 259 -4.98 5.20 0.95
CA TYR A 259 -5.47 6.46 1.48
C TYR A 259 -5.26 6.59 2.99
N TYR A 260 -5.58 5.55 3.78
CA TYR A 260 -5.41 5.60 5.23
C TYR A 260 -3.95 5.58 5.66
N ILE A 261 -3.07 4.95 4.88
CA ILE A 261 -1.62 4.90 5.15
C ILE A 261 -0.97 6.24 4.83
N ASN A 262 -1.30 6.84 3.69
CA ASN A 262 -0.77 8.12 3.24
C ASN A 262 -1.92 9.01 2.74
N PRO A 263 -2.62 9.72 3.64
CA PRO A 263 -3.72 10.58 3.27
C PRO A 263 -3.23 11.67 2.30
N SER A 264 -3.74 11.65 1.08
CA SER A 264 -3.57 12.75 0.14
C SER A 264 -4.38 13.98 0.60
N GLU A 265 -4.11 15.15 0.04
CA GLU A 265 -4.73 16.42 0.42
C GLU A 265 -6.28 16.45 0.34
N ASN A 266 -6.91 15.45 -0.27
CA ASN A 266 -8.36 15.37 -0.46
C ASN A 266 -9.09 14.49 0.57
N VAL A 267 -8.70 14.54 1.85
CA VAL A 267 -9.38 13.83 2.95
C VAL A 267 -10.90 14.06 2.94
N LYS A 268 -11.32 15.32 2.78
CA LYS A 268 -12.74 15.68 2.75
C LYS A 268 -13.47 15.05 1.57
N ALA A 269 -12.87 15.03 0.39
CA ALA A 269 -13.50 14.45 -0.79
C ALA A 269 -13.73 12.93 -0.65
N LEU A 270 -12.85 12.21 0.05
CA LEU A 270 -13.08 10.80 0.34
C LEU A 270 -14.15 10.62 1.42
N GLN A 271 -14.16 11.44 2.46
CA GLN A 271 -15.20 11.41 3.50
C GLN A 271 -16.59 11.62 2.87
N ASP A 272 -16.73 12.61 1.98
CA ASP A 272 -17.98 12.87 1.28
C ASP A 272 -18.44 11.64 0.45
N LYS A 273 -17.49 10.97 -0.23
CA LYS A 273 -17.77 9.73 -0.98
C LYS A 273 -18.16 8.56 -0.07
N VAL A 274 -17.51 8.42 1.08
CA VAL A 274 -17.84 7.39 2.07
C VAL A 274 -19.25 7.62 2.60
N THR A 275 -19.58 8.85 2.99
CA THR A 275 -20.94 9.19 3.44
C THR A 275 -21.99 8.89 2.38
N ALA A 276 -21.76 9.26 1.11
CA ALA A 276 -22.66 8.92 0.04
C ALA A 276 -22.78 7.39 -0.18
N ALA A 277 -21.68 6.66 -0.05
CA ALA A 277 -21.70 5.20 -0.16
C ALA A 277 -22.45 4.54 1.02
N GLU A 278 -22.34 5.06 2.21
CA GLU A 278 -23.10 4.62 3.40
C GLU A 278 -24.62 4.81 3.19
N ILE A 279 -25.02 5.98 2.65
CA ILE A 279 -26.40 6.26 2.31
C ILE A 279 -26.88 5.31 1.20
N GLY A 280 -26.08 5.13 0.15
CA GLY A 280 -26.40 4.20 -0.94
C GLY A 280 -26.55 2.77 -0.48
N ALA A 281 -25.61 2.29 0.35
CA ALA A 281 -25.65 0.95 0.93
C ALA A 281 -26.90 0.72 1.79
N ALA A 282 -27.31 1.73 2.58
CA ALA A 282 -28.53 1.65 3.38
C ALA A 282 -29.80 1.44 2.54
N GLY A 283 -29.90 2.14 1.41
CA GLY A 283 -31.03 1.95 0.50
C GLY A 283 -30.99 0.61 -0.26
N ILE A 284 -29.81 0.21 -0.73
CA ILE A 284 -29.61 -1.08 -1.40
C ILE A 284 -29.94 -2.25 -0.46
N ALA A 285 -29.61 -2.14 0.83
CA ALA A 285 -29.97 -3.15 1.83
C ALA A 285 -31.48 -3.34 1.98
N GLN A 286 -32.29 -2.31 1.65
CA GLN A 286 -33.75 -2.37 1.61
C GLN A 286 -34.30 -2.73 0.20
N ALA A 287 -33.45 -3.28 -0.66
CA ALA A 287 -33.79 -3.60 -2.05
C ALA A 287 -34.28 -2.38 -2.89
N LEU A 288 -33.93 -1.17 -2.50
CA LEU A 288 -34.20 0.06 -3.22
C LEU A 288 -33.09 0.39 -4.22
N ASN A 289 -33.45 1.06 -5.31
CA ASN A 289 -32.47 1.47 -6.31
C ASN A 289 -31.94 2.88 -5.97
N VAL A 290 -30.74 2.97 -5.40
CA VAL A 290 -30.12 4.24 -5.04
C VAL A 290 -28.98 4.54 -6.00
N SER A 291 -29.08 5.63 -6.75
CA SER A 291 -28.00 6.11 -7.61
C SER A 291 -26.96 6.91 -6.82
N ARG A 292 -25.73 6.98 -7.35
CA ARG A 292 -24.66 7.82 -6.79
C ARG A 292 -25.12 9.28 -6.59
N ALA A 293 -25.74 9.87 -7.64
CA ALA A 293 -26.17 11.26 -7.59
C ALA A 293 -27.19 11.51 -6.48
N ARG A 294 -28.08 10.55 -6.24
CA ARG A 294 -29.09 10.64 -5.17
C ARG A 294 -28.45 10.55 -3.78
N ALA A 295 -27.53 9.61 -3.61
CA ALA A 295 -26.79 9.45 -2.36
C ALA A 295 -25.94 10.69 -2.03
N GLU A 296 -25.25 11.27 -3.02
CA GLU A 296 -24.52 12.53 -2.87
C GLU A 296 -25.42 13.72 -2.51
N ASP A 297 -26.61 13.80 -3.10
CA ASP A 297 -27.60 14.85 -2.81
C ASP A 297 -28.08 14.75 -1.36
N LEU A 298 -28.41 13.56 -0.90
CA LEU A 298 -28.80 13.32 0.50
C LEU A 298 -27.66 13.59 1.48
N ALA A 299 -26.39 13.24 1.14
CA ALA A 299 -25.22 13.56 1.93
C ALA A 299 -25.04 15.08 2.08
N ARG A 300 -25.20 15.84 0.99
CA ARG A 300 -25.19 17.33 1.03
C ARG A 300 -26.32 17.90 1.87
N PHE A 301 -27.45 17.22 1.92
CA PHE A 301 -28.58 17.59 2.75
C PHE A 301 -28.37 17.30 4.24
N GLY A 302 -27.23 16.65 4.59
CA GLY A 302 -26.83 16.35 5.97
C GLY A 302 -27.43 15.03 6.49
N ILE A 303 -27.78 14.12 5.61
CA ILE A 303 -28.16 12.75 5.98
C ILE A 303 -26.88 11.97 6.28
N ASP A 304 -26.82 11.37 7.45
CA ASP A 304 -25.79 10.43 7.88
C ASP A 304 -26.26 8.97 7.69
N ARG A 305 -25.39 8.03 8.02
CA ARG A 305 -25.64 6.58 7.88
C ARG A 305 -26.87 6.14 8.68
N GLU A 306 -26.95 6.54 9.96
CA GLU A 306 -28.02 6.13 10.87
C GLU A 306 -29.37 6.62 10.37
N ARG A 307 -29.44 7.87 9.95
CA ARG A 307 -30.64 8.48 9.40
C ARG A 307 -31.01 7.88 8.05
N ALA A 308 -30.03 7.50 7.23
CA ALA A 308 -30.26 6.80 5.98
C ALA A 308 -30.88 5.42 6.20
N ILE A 309 -30.37 4.62 7.16
CA ILE A 309 -30.91 3.31 7.49
C ILE A 309 -32.38 3.42 7.90
N GLN A 310 -32.69 4.26 8.88
CA GLN A 310 -34.05 4.47 9.37
C GLN A 310 -34.97 5.03 8.30
N GLY A 311 -34.49 5.96 7.48
CA GLY A 311 -35.27 6.58 6.42
C GLY A 311 -35.59 5.58 5.31
N TYR A 312 -34.63 4.80 4.86
CA TYR A 312 -34.88 3.80 3.81
C TYR A 312 -35.72 2.62 4.28
N GLU A 313 -35.69 2.24 5.56
CA GLU A 313 -36.64 1.30 6.16
C GLU A 313 -38.11 1.83 6.01
N ARG A 314 -38.32 3.11 6.31
CA ARG A 314 -39.65 3.73 6.16
C ARG A 314 -40.06 3.87 4.70
N VAL A 315 -39.13 4.26 3.83
CA VAL A 315 -39.35 4.32 2.38
C VAL A 315 -39.75 2.95 1.83
N ALA A 316 -38.98 1.90 2.17
CA ALA A 316 -39.29 0.54 1.72
C ALA A 316 -40.62 0.01 2.23
N GLY A 317 -41.02 0.38 3.45
CA GLY A 317 -42.35 0.05 4.00
C GLY A 317 -43.51 0.78 3.32
N ALA A 318 -43.33 2.05 2.97
CA ALA A 318 -44.38 2.89 2.39
C ALA A 318 -44.51 2.73 0.87
N LEU A 319 -43.44 2.39 0.17
CA LEU A 319 -43.38 2.38 -1.29
C LEU A 319 -44.32 1.37 -1.96
N PRO A 320 -44.44 0.10 -1.51
CA PRO A 320 -45.32 -0.87 -2.16
C PRO A 320 -46.79 -0.48 -2.10
N GLU A 321 -47.24 0.05 -0.98
CA GLU A 321 -48.62 0.53 -0.81
C GLU A 321 -48.89 1.76 -1.70
N GLY A 322 -48.02 2.74 -1.66
CA GLY A 322 -48.12 3.95 -2.47
C GLY A 322 -48.12 3.65 -3.98
N GLN A 323 -47.26 2.73 -4.44
CA GLN A 323 -47.23 2.30 -5.84
C GLN A 323 -48.51 1.58 -6.24
N LYS A 324 -48.98 0.65 -5.40
CA LYS A 324 -50.22 -0.07 -5.65
C LYS A 324 -51.41 0.87 -5.75
N LEU A 325 -51.52 1.83 -4.88
CA LEU A 325 -52.58 2.87 -4.95
C LEU A 325 -52.40 3.75 -6.20
N SER A 326 -51.17 4.12 -6.54
CA SER A 326 -50.85 4.87 -7.75
C SER A 326 -51.27 4.13 -9.03
N ASP A 327 -51.15 2.82 -9.06
CA ASP A 327 -51.56 1.98 -10.19
C ASP A 327 -53.07 1.84 -10.29
N ILE A 328 -53.75 1.71 -9.14
CA ILE A 328 -55.23 1.64 -9.09
C ILE A 328 -55.84 2.98 -9.55
N TYR A 329 -55.32 4.09 -9.10
CA TYR A 329 -55.81 5.45 -9.38
C TYR A 329 -55.03 6.16 -10.49
N ARG A 330 -54.49 5.41 -11.45
CA ARG A 330 -53.69 5.94 -12.58
C ARG A 330 -54.38 7.04 -13.38
N GLU A 331 -55.68 6.94 -13.54
CA GLU A 331 -56.49 7.91 -14.28
C GLU A 331 -56.54 9.29 -13.62
N GLU A 332 -56.33 9.35 -12.31
CA GLU A 332 -56.23 10.62 -11.56
C GLU A 332 -54.89 11.35 -11.75
N GLY A 333 -53.97 10.78 -12.53
CA GLY A 333 -52.67 11.37 -12.84
C GLY A 333 -51.70 11.45 -11.66
N ILE A 334 -51.98 10.79 -10.53
CA ILE A 334 -51.13 10.76 -9.35
C ILE A 334 -50.22 9.57 -9.43
N ARG A 335 -48.92 9.82 -9.47
CA ARG A 335 -47.88 8.77 -9.37
C ARG A 335 -47.15 8.88 -8.04
N TYR A 336 -46.86 7.74 -7.43
CA TYR A 336 -46.01 7.66 -6.25
C TYR A 336 -44.77 6.82 -6.58
N THR A 337 -43.64 7.46 -6.62
CA THR A 337 -42.36 6.86 -6.99
C THR A 337 -41.43 6.73 -5.78
N GLN A 338 -40.37 5.95 -5.90
CA GLN A 338 -39.32 5.87 -4.87
C GLN A 338 -38.74 7.26 -4.57
N GLU A 339 -38.51 8.08 -5.59
CA GLU A 339 -37.98 9.43 -5.41
C GLU A 339 -38.91 10.30 -4.55
N MET A 340 -40.22 10.20 -4.77
CA MET A 340 -41.21 10.93 -3.96
C MET A 340 -41.22 10.45 -2.52
N ALA A 341 -41.11 9.13 -2.30
CA ALA A 341 -41.03 8.58 -0.95
C ALA A 341 -39.78 9.03 -0.22
N GLU A 342 -38.62 9.07 -0.90
CA GLU A 342 -37.38 9.59 -0.38
C GLU A 342 -37.44 11.10 -0.08
N GLU A 343 -38.06 11.87 -0.94
CA GLU A 343 -38.25 13.32 -0.73
C GLU A 343 -39.16 13.63 0.46
N GLU A 344 -40.22 12.83 0.63
CA GLU A 344 -41.07 12.93 1.82
C GLU A 344 -40.32 12.63 3.07
N GLU A 345 -39.54 11.52 3.08
CA GLU A 345 -38.87 11.02 4.25
C GLU A 345 -37.65 11.87 4.66
N PHE A 346 -36.76 12.17 3.70
CA PHE A 346 -35.47 12.81 4.00
C PHE A 346 -35.51 14.34 3.93
N LYS A 347 -36.38 14.89 3.04
CA LYS A 347 -36.42 16.34 2.82
C LYS A 347 -37.70 16.98 3.35
N GLY A 348 -38.65 16.18 3.83
CA GLY A 348 -39.94 16.66 4.34
C GLY A 348 -40.76 17.40 3.29
N MET A 349 -40.67 17.02 2.01
CA MET A 349 -41.37 17.72 0.92
C MET A 349 -42.86 17.48 1.01
N GLU A 350 -43.61 18.54 1.32
CA GLU A 350 -45.07 18.50 1.39
C GLU A 350 -45.76 18.05 0.13
N SER A 351 -45.15 18.24 -1.05
CA SER A 351 -45.71 17.78 -2.33
C SER A 351 -45.82 16.26 -2.40
N ALA A 352 -44.81 15.55 -1.95
CA ALA A 352 -44.77 14.09 -1.88
C ALA A 352 -45.76 13.56 -0.82
N ALA A 353 -45.76 14.17 0.37
CA ALA A 353 -46.73 13.85 1.43
C ALA A 353 -48.17 14.10 1.01
N ARG A 354 -48.44 15.16 0.25
CA ARG A 354 -49.78 15.43 -0.31
C ARG A 354 -50.22 14.39 -1.35
N ALA A 355 -49.29 13.93 -2.22
CA ALA A 355 -49.59 12.88 -3.20
C ALA A 355 -50.00 11.57 -2.49
N ARG A 356 -49.27 11.16 -1.47
CA ARG A 356 -49.61 9.96 -0.67
C ARG A 356 -50.94 10.09 0.05
N ARG A 357 -51.16 11.23 0.75
CA ARG A 357 -52.44 11.50 1.44
C ARG A 357 -53.65 11.50 0.45
N ARG A 358 -53.46 12.04 -0.76
CA ARG A 358 -54.52 12.03 -1.77
C ARG A 358 -54.85 10.62 -2.26
N LEU A 359 -53.82 9.77 -2.49
CA LEU A 359 -53.98 8.36 -2.82
C LEU A 359 -54.69 7.59 -1.70
N SER A 360 -54.31 7.77 -0.45
CA SER A 360 -54.97 7.16 0.71
C SER A 360 -56.40 7.63 0.86
N GLY A 361 -56.67 8.93 0.66
CA GLY A 361 -58.04 9.50 0.70
C GLY A 361 -58.93 8.97 -0.41
N LEU A 362 -58.41 8.74 -1.62
CA LEU A 362 -59.14 8.09 -2.70
C LEU A 362 -59.49 6.62 -2.40
N ALA A 363 -58.55 5.90 -1.78
CA ALA A 363 -58.78 4.54 -1.32
C ALA A 363 -59.88 4.50 -0.23
N GLU A 364 -59.76 5.34 0.81
CA GLU A 364 -60.76 5.44 1.86
C GLU A 364 -62.17 5.79 1.31
N ALA A 365 -62.25 6.75 0.39
CA ALA A 365 -63.51 7.14 -0.25
C ALA A 365 -64.12 5.98 -1.06
N SER A 366 -63.29 5.20 -1.77
CA SER A 366 -63.74 4.07 -2.56
C SER A 366 -64.24 2.92 -1.70
N PHE A 367 -63.59 2.64 -0.58
CA PHE A 367 -64.01 1.58 0.34
C PHE A 367 -65.04 2.01 1.36
N GLY A 368 -65.01 3.26 1.82
CA GLY A 368 -66.02 3.82 2.72
C GLY A 368 -67.36 4.05 2.07
N GLY A 369 -67.41 4.41 0.77
CA GLY A 369 -68.63 4.55 -0.01
C GLY A 369 -69.36 3.26 -0.26
N SER A 370 -68.73 2.13 -0.34
CA SER A 370 -69.28 0.80 -0.54
C SER A 370 -70.00 0.22 0.69
N GLY A 371 -69.69 0.69 1.91
CA GLY A 371 -70.39 0.24 3.12
C GLY A 371 -71.70 0.94 3.43
N GLY A 372 -71.98 2.12 2.83
CA GLY A 372 -73.14 2.90 3.12
C GLY A 372 -74.41 2.44 2.36
N LEU A 373 -74.26 1.68 1.26
CA LEU A 373 -75.43 1.24 0.44
C LEU A 373 -76.09 -0.05 0.95
N THR A 374 -75.45 -0.80 1.86
CA THR A 374 -76.05 -2.04 2.40
C THR A 374 -76.87 -1.82 3.67
N GLN A 375 -76.75 -0.69 4.35
CA GLN A 375 -77.48 -0.42 5.58
C GLN A 375 -78.80 0.32 5.30
N GLY A 376 -78.99 0.96 4.11
CA GLY A 376 -80.25 1.63 3.66
C GLY A 376 -81.27 0.71 3.04
N ALA A 377 -80.90 -0.54 2.62
CA ALA A 377 -81.81 -1.44 1.90
C ALA A 377 -82.55 -2.44 2.79
N LEU A 378 -82.30 -2.49 4.07
CA LEU A 378 -82.93 -3.42 5.03
C LEU A 378 -83.91 -2.75 5.99
N GLY A 379 -84.13 -1.40 5.93
CA GLY A 379 -85.01 -0.64 6.81
C GLY A 379 -86.42 -0.41 6.31
N GLY A 380 -86.93 -0.99 5.18
CA GLY A 380 -88.21 -0.65 4.60
C GLY A 380 -89.16 -1.85 4.36
N ARG A 381 -89.40 -2.66 5.40
CA ARG A 381 -90.49 -3.63 5.38
C ARG A 381 -91.05 -3.82 6.79
N GLY A 382 -92.07 -3.04 7.05
CA GLY A 382 -92.88 -3.29 8.23
C GLY A 382 -93.80 -2.12 8.50
N THR A 383 -94.93 -2.04 7.78
CA THR A 383 -96.24 -1.68 8.33
C THR A 383 -97.23 -1.66 7.19
N ALA A 384 -97.97 -2.70 6.99
CA ALA A 384 -99.27 -2.65 6.36
C ALA A 384 -100.11 -3.75 7.00
N GLY A 385 -101.12 -3.29 7.67
CA GLY A 385 -102.34 -4.08 7.82
C GLY A 385 -102.73 -4.39 9.26
N GLN A 386 -103.58 -3.53 9.79
CA GLN A 386 -104.67 -3.95 10.63
C GLN A 386 -105.89 -3.12 10.30
N ILE A 387 -106.84 -3.84 9.84
CA ILE A 387 -108.27 -3.74 10.30
C ILE A 387 -108.76 -5.14 10.42
#